data_27f3b98ce166db649b86ec059d4c2075
#
_entry.id   27f3b98ce166db649b86ec059d4c2075
#
_cell.length_a   1.000
_cell.length_b   1.000
_cell.length_c   1.000
_cell.angle_alpha   90.00
_cell.angle_beta   90.00
_cell.angle_gamma   90.00
#
_symmetry.space_group_name_H-M   'P 1'
#
loop_
_entity.id
_entity.type
_entity.pdbx_description
1 polymer ?
#
loop_
_entity_poly.entity_id
_entity_poly.type
_entity_poly.pdbx_seq_one_letter_code
_entity_poly.pdbx_strand_id
1 'polypeptide(L)'
;LEHVKNMTEYPSIQELIMATNILITDYSSVMWDAALMGEYVLLFAPDLEKYSKERGLYIPINEWCFPVSLNNKDLAAEIEKVDLEKGIEISKKHLEKFGNLETGRAAEEFCNWLEAIE
;
A
#
# COMPACT_ATOMS: atom_id res chain seq x y z
N LEU A 1 -15.30 20.17 -6.88
CA LEU A 1 -15.83 19.16 -5.95
C LEU A 1 -15.59 19.66 -4.53
N GLU A 2 -16.65 19.81 -3.76
CA GLU A 2 -16.66 20.52 -2.45
C GLU A 2 -15.81 19.80 -1.36
N HIS A 3 -15.54 18.52 -1.53
CA HIS A 3 -14.82 17.67 -0.54
C HIS A 3 -13.50 17.11 -1.06
N VAL A 4 -12.97 17.66 -2.17
CA VAL A 4 -11.70 17.22 -2.74
C VAL A 4 -10.62 18.26 -2.49
N LYS A 5 -9.49 17.85 -1.92
CA LYS A 5 -8.30 18.67 -1.75
C LYS A 5 -7.18 18.17 -2.65
N ASN A 6 -6.58 19.07 -3.40
CA ASN A 6 -5.34 18.77 -4.13
C ASN A 6 -4.16 18.83 -3.15
N MET A 7 -3.49 17.70 -2.96
CA MET A 7 -2.34 17.57 -2.07
C MET A 7 -1.04 17.26 -2.85
N THR A 8 -1.03 17.50 -4.16
CA THR A 8 0.11 17.15 -5.05
C THR A 8 1.43 17.82 -4.62
N GLU A 9 1.35 19.01 -4.02
CA GLU A 9 2.52 19.76 -3.55
C GLU A 9 2.82 19.56 -2.06
N TYR A 10 2.11 18.65 -1.39
CA TYR A 10 2.40 18.36 0.01
C TYR A 10 3.74 17.62 0.13
N PRO A 11 4.64 18.06 1.03
CA PRO A 11 6.04 17.64 1.00
C PRO A 11 6.30 16.20 1.47
N SER A 12 5.36 15.58 2.19
CA SER A 12 5.53 14.26 2.79
C SER A 12 4.37 13.33 2.47
N ILE A 13 4.60 12.33 1.64
CA ILE A 13 3.60 11.30 1.34
C ILE A 13 3.29 10.45 2.59
N GLN A 14 4.26 10.21 3.45
CA GLN A 14 4.08 9.44 4.68
C GLN A 14 3.10 10.13 5.62
N GLU A 15 3.22 11.45 5.80
CA GLU A 15 2.28 12.22 6.61
C GLU A 15 0.86 12.22 6.01
N LEU A 16 0.75 12.25 4.68
CA LEU A 16 -0.54 12.12 4.01
C LEU A 16 -1.18 10.75 4.28
N ILE A 17 -0.40 9.67 4.17
CA ILE A 17 -0.90 8.32 4.47
C ILE A 17 -1.37 8.25 5.92
N MET A 18 -0.57 8.71 6.88
CA MET A 18 -0.95 8.74 8.30
C MET A 18 -2.23 9.53 8.60
N ALA A 19 -2.61 10.45 7.72
CA ALA A 19 -3.83 11.26 7.85
C ALA A 19 -5.05 10.65 7.15
N THR A 20 -4.90 9.47 6.51
CA THR A 20 -5.98 8.79 5.79
C THR A 20 -6.45 7.56 6.53
N ASN A 21 -7.62 7.05 6.19
CA ASN A 21 -8.11 5.75 6.64
C ASN A 21 -8.12 4.75 5.47
N ILE A 22 -8.09 5.25 4.24
CA ILE A 22 -8.16 4.44 3.02
C ILE A 22 -7.17 5.01 2.02
N LEU A 23 -6.25 4.19 1.55
CA LEU A 23 -5.40 4.47 0.40
C LEU A 23 -5.98 3.80 -0.84
N ILE A 24 -6.24 4.57 -1.89
CA ILE A 24 -6.54 4.05 -3.22
C ILE A 24 -5.32 4.32 -4.10
N THR A 25 -4.70 3.26 -4.60
CA THR A 25 -3.49 3.35 -5.42
C THR A 25 -3.49 2.27 -6.52
N ASP A 26 -2.49 2.31 -7.38
CA ASP A 26 -2.24 1.32 -8.43
C ASP A 26 -1.16 0.29 -8.00
N TYR A 27 -0.14 0.10 -8.84
CA TYR A 27 1.02 -0.79 -8.60
C TYR A 27 2.12 -0.11 -7.76
N SER A 28 1.86 1.04 -7.22
CA SER A 28 2.83 1.85 -6.48
C SER A 28 3.26 1.18 -5.18
N SER A 29 4.55 1.24 -4.88
CA SER A 29 5.10 0.75 -3.61
C SER A 29 4.55 1.47 -2.37
N VAL A 30 3.87 2.60 -2.54
CA VAL A 30 3.20 3.33 -1.44
C VAL A 30 2.18 2.46 -0.68
N MET A 31 1.66 1.40 -1.31
CA MET A 31 0.80 0.42 -0.65
C MET A 31 1.49 -0.30 0.52
N TRP A 32 2.82 -0.50 0.44
CA TRP A 32 3.58 -1.12 1.53
C TRP A 32 3.70 -0.19 2.73
N ASP A 33 3.92 1.10 2.49
CA ASP A 33 3.96 2.12 3.55
C ASP A 33 2.59 2.19 4.26
N ALA A 34 1.50 2.21 3.48
CA ALA A 34 0.14 2.21 4.04
C ALA A 34 -0.16 0.91 4.83
N ALA A 35 0.28 -0.24 4.33
CA ALA A 35 0.13 -1.51 5.04
C ALA A 35 0.89 -1.53 6.37
N LEU A 36 2.11 -0.97 6.43
CA LEU A 36 2.89 -0.81 7.67
C LEU A 36 2.18 0.06 8.68
N MET A 37 1.47 1.09 8.23
CA MET A 37 0.67 1.98 9.08
C MET A 37 -0.69 1.40 9.46
N GLY A 38 -1.07 0.23 8.90
CA GLY A 38 -2.34 -0.43 9.17
C GLY A 38 -3.54 0.18 8.43
N GLU A 39 -3.29 0.95 7.37
CA GLU A 39 -4.35 1.59 6.58
C GLU A 39 -5.09 0.58 5.69
N TYR A 40 -6.34 0.90 5.34
CA TYR A 40 -7.09 0.13 4.36
C TYR A 40 -6.60 0.46 2.95
N VAL A 41 -6.07 -0.54 2.24
CA VAL A 41 -5.56 -0.37 0.87
C VAL A 41 -6.55 -0.95 -0.14
N LEU A 42 -6.93 -0.14 -1.14
CA LEU A 42 -7.68 -0.55 -2.33
C LEU A 42 -6.81 -0.35 -3.57
N LEU A 43 -6.67 -1.38 -4.39
CA LEU A 43 -5.93 -1.29 -5.63
C LEU A 43 -6.87 -0.98 -6.80
N PHE A 44 -6.55 0.08 -7.55
CA PHE A 44 -7.27 0.48 -8.75
C PHE A 44 -6.33 0.34 -9.96
N ALA A 45 -6.53 -0.71 -10.74
CA ALA A 45 -5.63 -1.14 -11.79
C ALA A 45 -6.37 -1.36 -13.14
N PRO A 46 -6.98 -0.30 -13.74
CA PRO A 46 -7.78 -0.44 -14.96
C PRO A 46 -6.97 -0.84 -16.19
N ASP A 47 -5.66 -0.66 -16.16
CA ASP A 47 -4.73 -1.00 -17.24
C ASP A 47 -3.83 -2.21 -16.90
N LEU A 48 -4.23 -3.04 -15.94
CA LEU A 48 -3.43 -4.18 -15.43
C LEU A 48 -2.86 -5.06 -16.53
N GLU A 49 -3.65 -5.39 -17.55
CA GLU A 49 -3.20 -6.24 -18.65
C GLU A 49 -2.08 -5.59 -19.45
N LYS A 50 -2.21 -4.30 -19.76
CA LYS A 50 -1.20 -3.50 -20.45
C LYS A 50 0.07 -3.39 -19.62
N TYR A 51 -0.09 -2.98 -18.36
CA TYR A 51 1.03 -2.82 -17.43
C TYR A 51 1.82 -4.12 -17.25
N SER A 52 1.14 -5.25 -17.08
CA SER A 52 1.76 -6.56 -16.93
C SER A 52 2.56 -6.99 -18.16
N LYS A 53 2.11 -6.61 -19.38
CA LYS A 53 2.83 -6.91 -20.64
C LYS A 53 4.03 -6.00 -20.87
N GLU A 54 3.93 -4.73 -20.52
CA GLU A 54 4.96 -3.72 -20.81
C GLU A 54 6.03 -3.61 -19.73
N ARG A 55 5.65 -3.73 -18.47
CA ARG A 55 6.52 -3.54 -17.31
C ARG A 55 6.76 -4.82 -16.52
N GLY A 56 5.73 -5.65 -16.41
CA GLY A 56 5.72 -6.81 -15.55
C GLY A 56 5.50 -6.46 -14.06
N LEU A 57 5.19 -7.48 -13.29
CA LEU A 57 5.10 -7.43 -11.83
C LEU A 57 5.98 -8.55 -11.27
N TYR A 58 6.81 -8.26 -10.27
CA TYR A 58 7.61 -9.29 -9.60
C TYR A 58 6.74 -10.31 -8.90
N ILE A 59 5.60 -9.87 -8.36
CA ILE A 59 4.60 -10.69 -7.72
C ILE A 59 3.29 -10.45 -8.46
N PRO A 60 2.63 -11.50 -8.99
CA PRO A 60 1.33 -11.34 -9.63
C PRO A 60 0.32 -10.66 -8.71
N ILE A 61 -0.46 -9.71 -9.24
CA ILE A 61 -1.37 -8.90 -8.43
C ILE A 61 -2.43 -9.73 -7.70
N ASN A 62 -2.81 -10.88 -8.26
CA ASN A 62 -3.75 -11.82 -7.63
C ASN A 62 -3.17 -12.55 -6.40
N GLU A 63 -1.87 -12.43 -6.17
CA GLU A 63 -1.23 -12.92 -4.94
C GLU A 63 -1.24 -11.88 -3.83
N TRP A 64 -1.50 -10.62 -4.15
CA TRP A 64 -1.61 -9.57 -3.15
C TRP A 64 -2.88 -9.75 -2.33
N CYS A 65 -2.85 -9.35 -1.05
CA CYS A 65 -4.00 -9.53 -0.16
C CYS A 65 -5.04 -8.42 -0.30
N PHE A 66 -4.70 -7.32 -0.95
CA PHE A 66 -5.57 -6.16 -1.09
C PHE A 66 -6.66 -6.39 -2.15
N PRO A 67 -7.88 -5.82 -1.96
CA PRO A 67 -8.89 -5.81 -3.01
C PRO A 67 -8.39 -5.08 -4.27
N VAL A 68 -8.66 -5.66 -5.44
CA VAL A 68 -8.26 -5.11 -6.74
C VAL A 68 -9.50 -4.79 -7.56
N SER A 69 -9.59 -3.56 -8.04
CA SER A 69 -10.65 -3.08 -8.92
C SER A 69 -10.07 -2.71 -10.28
N LEU A 70 -10.70 -3.20 -11.35
CA LEU A 70 -10.26 -2.96 -12.73
C LEU A 70 -11.08 -1.85 -13.43
N ASN A 71 -12.10 -1.34 -12.79
CA ASN A 71 -12.95 -0.27 -13.30
C ASN A 71 -13.62 0.51 -12.16
N ASN A 72 -14.18 1.66 -12.48
CA ASN A 72 -14.80 2.55 -11.50
C ASN A 72 -16.01 1.94 -10.77
N LYS A 73 -16.76 1.05 -11.42
CA LYS A 73 -17.92 0.40 -10.81
C LYS A 73 -17.50 -0.56 -9.70
N ASP A 74 -16.47 -1.36 -9.96
CA ASP A 74 -15.92 -2.29 -8.99
C ASP A 74 -15.28 -1.53 -7.83
N LEU A 75 -14.52 -0.47 -8.12
CA LEU A 75 -13.93 0.38 -7.09
C LEU A 75 -15.00 1.00 -6.18
N ALA A 76 -16.07 1.55 -6.74
CA ALA A 76 -17.16 2.11 -5.96
C ALA A 76 -17.81 1.05 -5.05
N ALA A 77 -18.02 -0.16 -5.57
CA ALA A 77 -18.56 -1.27 -4.79
C ALA A 77 -17.62 -1.74 -3.66
N GLU A 78 -16.30 -1.66 -3.85
CA GLU A 78 -15.34 -1.96 -2.79
C GLU A 78 -15.30 -0.85 -1.73
N ILE A 79 -15.41 0.43 -2.12
CA ILE A 79 -15.47 1.55 -1.17
C ILE A 79 -16.71 1.42 -0.26
N GLU A 80 -17.86 1.02 -0.81
CA GLU A 80 -19.08 0.82 -0.03
C GLU A 80 -18.99 -0.31 1.01
N LYS A 81 -18.06 -1.26 0.82
CA LYS A 81 -17.86 -2.42 1.71
C LYS A 81 -16.73 -2.21 2.72
N VAL A 82 -16.09 -1.04 2.71
CA VAL A 82 -14.92 -0.79 3.56
C VAL A 82 -15.26 -1.04 5.03
N ASP A 83 -14.42 -1.86 5.63
CA ASP A 83 -14.41 -2.16 7.05
C ASP A 83 -12.96 -1.96 7.54
N LEU A 84 -12.73 -0.89 8.27
CA LEU A 84 -11.37 -0.48 8.65
C LEU A 84 -10.67 -1.54 9.53
N GLU A 85 -11.40 -2.25 10.38
CA GLU A 85 -10.82 -3.31 11.22
C GLU A 85 -10.31 -4.46 10.34
N LYS A 86 -11.10 -4.87 9.35
CA LYS A 86 -10.64 -5.85 8.35
C LYS A 86 -9.48 -5.34 7.50
N GLY A 87 -9.42 -4.04 7.24
CA GLY A 87 -8.30 -3.43 6.53
C GLY A 87 -6.97 -3.65 7.25
N ILE A 88 -6.95 -3.45 8.56
CA ILE A 88 -5.78 -3.73 9.41
C ILE A 88 -5.37 -5.20 9.31
N GLU A 89 -6.33 -6.13 9.37
CA GLU A 89 -6.05 -7.56 9.24
C GLU A 89 -5.49 -7.94 7.86
N ILE A 90 -6.04 -7.35 6.79
CA ILE A 90 -5.57 -7.54 5.41
C ILE A 90 -4.15 -7.04 5.25
N SER A 91 -3.85 -5.83 5.74
CA SER A 91 -2.52 -5.23 5.70
C SER A 91 -1.50 -6.08 6.46
N LYS A 92 -1.82 -6.52 7.66
CA LYS A 92 -1.00 -7.43 8.44
C LYS A 92 -0.72 -8.74 7.72
N LYS A 93 -1.76 -9.38 7.18
CA LYS A 93 -1.63 -10.61 6.40
C LYS A 93 -0.76 -10.42 5.16
N HIS A 94 -0.86 -9.27 4.48
CA HIS A 94 -0.03 -8.96 3.33
C HIS A 94 1.45 -8.86 3.72
N LEU A 95 1.76 -8.10 4.76
CA LEU A 95 3.11 -7.94 5.27
C LEU A 95 3.71 -9.28 5.73
N GLU A 96 2.96 -10.10 6.45
CA GLU A 96 3.39 -11.43 6.89
C GLU A 96 3.67 -12.36 5.69
N LYS A 97 2.77 -12.37 4.70
CA LYS A 97 2.91 -13.20 3.49
C LYS A 97 4.20 -12.90 2.73
N PHE A 98 4.60 -11.64 2.66
CA PHE A 98 5.78 -11.21 1.91
C PHE A 98 7.02 -10.98 2.76
N GLY A 99 7.00 -11.44 4.01
CA GLY A 99 8.18 -11.50 4.87
C GLY A 99 8.68 -10.12 5.31
N ASN A 100 7.76 -9.22 5.65
CA ASN A 100 8.15 -7.92 6.19
C ASN A 100 8.94 -8.08 7.49
N LEU A 101 10.13 -7.47 7.53
CA LEU A 101 11.05 -7.47 8.67
C LEU A 101 11.18 -6.06 9.30
N GLU A 102 10.36 -5.09 8.87
CA GLU A 102 10.44 -3.73 9.38
C GLU A 102 10.05 -3.66 10.85
N THR A 103 10.97 -3.18 11.67
CA THR A 103 10.82 -3.05 13.12
C THR A 103 10.80 -1.58 13.57
N GLY A 104 11.00 -0.64 12.66
CA GLY A 104 11.25 0.79 12.95
C GLY A 104 12.68 1.05 13.43
N ARG A 105 13.55 0.04 13.46
CA ARG A 105 14.94 0.11 13.96
C ARG A 105 16.00 -0.20 12.92
N ALA A 106 15.64 -0.26 11.64
CA ALA A 106 16.54 -0.68 10.57
C ALA A 106 17.86 0.14 10.54
N ALA A 107 17.80 1.44 10.75
CA ALA A 107 18.98 2.29 10.79
C ALA A 107 19.90 1.95 11.98
N GLU A 108 19.36 1.75 13.16
CA GLU A 108 20.10 1.35 14.35
C GLU A 108 20.74 -0.03 14.17
N GLU A 109 19.97 -0.99 13.67
CA GLU A 109 20.45 -2.36 13.41
C GLU A 109 21.57 -2.36 12.35
N PHE A 110 21.44 -1.55 11.33
CA PHE A 110 22.50 -1.37 10.30
C PHE A 110 23.77 -0.78 10.88
N CYS A 111 23.68 0.26 11.73
CA CYS A 111 24.84 0.84 12.39
C CYS A 111 25.55 -0.18 13.31
N ASN A 112 24.79 -0.92 14.11
CA ASN A 112 25.32 -1.96 14.97
C ASN A 112 26.02 -3.08 14.18
N TRP A 113 25.46 -3.44 13.03
CA TRP A 113 26.08 -4.41 12.13
C TRP A 113 27.40 -3.91 11.56
N LEU A 114 27.47 -2.63 11.14
CA LEU A 114 28.72 -2.01 10.64
C LEU A 114 29.81 -2.01 11.71
N GLU A 115 29.49 -1.64 12.96
CA GLU A 115 30.44 -1.61 14.08
C GLU A 115 30.96 -3.02 14.43
N ALA A 116 30.16 -4.05 14.16
CA ALA A 116 30.56 -5.43 14.43
C ALA A 116 31.50 -6.04 13.37
N ILE A 117 31.68 -5.39 12.20
CA ILE A 117 32.57 -5.87 11.14
C ILE A 117 33.97 -5.21 11.20
N GLU A 118 34.16 -4.18 12.01
CA GLU A 118 35.49 -3.59 12.29
C GLU A 118 36.25 -4.42 13.33
#